data_620f71855f5deda2f622b3ced47385c6
#
_entry.id   620f71855f5deda2f622b3ced47385c6
#
_cell.length_a   1.000
_cell.length_b   1.000
_cell.length_c   1.000
_cell.angle_alpha   90.00
_cell.angle_beta   90.00
_cell.angle_gamma   90.00
#
_symmetry.space_group_name_H-M   'P 1'
#
loop_
_entity.id
_entity.type
_entity.pdbx_description
1 polymer ?
#
loop_
_entity_poly.entity_id
_entity_poly.type
_entity_poly.pdbx_seq_one_letter_code
_entity_poly.pdbx_strand_id
1 'polypeptide(L)'
;MSAVRPPSRKTIVPRGMVGIAARTMSRNPKSPLPAIPASIRDRSIVLVGLMGSGKSTIGRRLAQRLGMRFADADDEIERAADMTISDIFARFGEGHFRDGERRVIARLLAGKPMVLATGGGAFINDDTRALILQRSLCIWLDADIATLVDRVGRRSHRPLLKNRDPSEVLRELAAVRNPIYAEAHLRVSSASTPHDHTVRAILEALSQWKA
;
A
#
# COMPACT_ATOMS: atom_id res chain seq x y z
N MET A 1 28.53 -2.35 -47.73
CA MET A 1 28.06 -2.89 -46.42
C MET A 1 27.50 -1.73 -45.64
N SER A 2 26.18 -1.57 -45.68
CA SER A 2 25.45 -0.42 -45.06
C SER A 2 25.03 -0.80 -43.65
N ALA A 3 25.49 -0.06 -42.66
CA ALA A 3 25.12 -0.25 -41.26
C ALA A 3 23.73 0.35 -40.97
N VAL A 4 22.80 -0.49 -40.62
CA VAL A 4 21.45 -0.12 -40.18
C VAL A 4 21.50 0.37 -38.76
N ARG A 5 21.15 1.67 -38.52
CA ARG A 5 20.96 2.25 -37.18
C ARG A 5 19.67 1.71 -36.53
N PRO A 6 19.69 1.31 -35.25
CA PRO A 6 18.48 0.96 -34.54
C PRO A 6 17.63 2.21 -34.22
N PRO A 7 16.28 2.07 -34.14
CA PRO A 7 15.39 3.19 -33.86
C PRO A 7 15.51 3.67 -32.43
N SER A 8 15.54 5.00 -32.25
CA SER A 8 15.55 5.69 -30.99
C SER A 8 14.28 5.39 -30.18
N ARG A 9 14.45 4.82 -29.00
CA ARG A 9 13.38 4.70 -27.99
C ARG A 9 12.94 6.09 -27.52
N LYS A 10 11.73 6.46 -27.86
CA LYS A 10 11.08 7.64 -27.27
C LYS A 10 10.78 7.32 -25.81
N THR A 11 11.50 8.02 -24.92
CA THR A 11 11.22 8.03 -23.49
C THR A 11 9.88 8.74 -23.29
N ILE A 12 8.85 8.01 -22.97
CA ILE A 12 7.56 8.56 -22.55
C ILE A 12 7.74 8.99 -21.09
N VAL A 13 7.90 10.29 -20.87
CA VAL A 13 7.86 10.89 -19.53
C VAL A 13 6.39 10.93 -19.09
N PRO A 14 6.01 10.30 -17.96
CA PRO A 14 4.64 10.40 -17.47
C PRO A 14 4.39 11.84 -17.00
N ARG A 15 3.36 12.46 -17.56
CA ARG A 15 2.83 13.76 -17.13
C ARG A 15 2.21 13.61 -15.73
N GLY A 16 2.70 14.39 -14.76
CA GLY A 16 1.94 14.73 -13.56
C GLY A 16 2.42 14.10 -12.25
N MET A 17 3.72 14.15 -11.93
CA MET A 17 4.14 14.08 -10.53
C MET A 17 3.89 15.45 -9.87
N VAL A 18 2.70 15.65 -9.30
CA VAL A 18 2.52 16.68 -8.27
C VAL A 18 2.94 16.07 -6.95
N GLY A 19 4.22 16.14 -6.65
CA GLY A 19 4.73 15.89 -5.31
C GLY A 19 4.17 16.94 -4.36
N ILE A 20 3.07 16.63 -3.69
CA ILE A 20 2.62 17.41 -2.54
C ILE A 20 3.58 17.09 -1.42
N ALA A 21 4.68 17.87 -1.34
CA ALA A 21 5.54 17.89 -0.17
C ALA A 21 4.65 18.12 1.05
N ALA A 22 4.67 17.18 1.99
CA ALA A 22 3.95 17.27 3.25
C ALA A 22 4.41 18.54 3.99
N ARG A 23 3.70 19.63 3.79
CA ARG A 23 3.83 20.83 4.61
C ARG A 23 3.32 20.46 5.99
N THR A 24 4.24 20.32 6.93
CA THR A 24 3.97 20.07 8.35
C THR A 24 3.19 21.28 8.90
N MET A 25 1.89 21.30 8.70
CA MET A 25 1.01 22.23 9.42
C MET A 25 0.56 21.54 10.68
N SER A 26 1.15 21.95 11.81
CA SER A 26 0.63 21.70 13.16
C SER A 26 -0.77 22.31 13.25
N ARG A 27 -1.80 21.53 12.92
CA ARG A 27 -3.21 21.90 13.13
C ARG A 27 -3.75 21.16 14.34
N ASN A 28 -4.52 21.88 15.14
CA ASN A 28 -5.21 21.41 16.34
C ASN A 28 -5.95 20.07 16.04
N PRO A 29 -5.74 18.99 16.84
CA PRO A 29 -6.38 17.69 16.63
C PRO A 29 -7.91 17.72 16.73
N LYS A 30 -8.49 18.81 17.21
CA LYS A 30 -9.96 19.02 17.37
C LYS A 30 -10.63 19.70 16.16
N SER A 31 -9.88 20.08 15.12
CA SER A 31 -10.52 20.68 13.91
C SER A 31 -11.42 19.66 13.19
N PRO A 32 -12.58 20.09 12.63
CA PRO A 32 -13.45 19.19 11.89
C PRO A 32 -12.71 18.50 10.74
N LEU A 33 -13.09 17.26 10.45
CA LEU A 33 -12.50 16.50 9.35
C LEU A 33 -12.88 17.16 8.01
N PRO A 34 -11.96 17.16 7.03
CA PRO A 34 -12.25 17.72 5.72
C PRO A 34 -13.39 16.93 5.02
N ALA A 35 -14.22 17.63 4.26
CA ALA A 35 -15.20 16.99 3.41
C ALA A 35 -14.50 16.20 2.32
N ILE A 36 -14.86 14.92 2.18
CA ILE A 36 -14.30 14.03 1.16
C ILE A 36 -15.21 14.07 -0.07
N PRO A 37 -14.67 14.35 -1.27
CA PRO A 37 -15.44 14.33 -2.51
C PRO A 37 -16.19 13.01 -2.70
N ALA A 38 -17.43 13.07 -3.20
CA ALA A 38 -18.25 11.87 -3.44
C ALA A 38 -17.52 10.90 -4.40
N SER A 39 -16.85 11.40 -5.42
CA SER A 39 -16.06 10.62 -6.38
C SER A 39 -15.01 9.70 -5.75
N ILE A 40 -14.53 10.03 -4.55
CA ILE A 40 -13.60 9.17 -3.81
C ILE A 40 -14.33 7.99 -3.15
N ARG A 41 -15.57 8.18 -2.71
CA ARG A 41 -16.38 7.12 -2.09
C ARG A 41 -16.84 6.07 -3.09
N ASP A 42 -16.87 6.42 -4.38
CA ASP A 42 -17.20 5.52 -5.47
C ASP A 42 -16.01 4.68 -5.97
N ARG A 43 -14.84 4.86 -5.36
CA ARG A 43 -13.62 4.10 -5.70
C ARG A 43 -13.08 3.37 -4.46
N SER A 44 -12.53 2.18 -4.66
CA SER A 44 -11.77 1.51 -3.62
C SER A 44 -10.48 2.27 -3.31
N ILE A 45 -10.09 2.30 -2.03
CA ILE A 45 -8.82 2.85 -1.55
C ILE A 45 -7.92 1.68 -1.18
N VAL A 46 -6.76 1.57 -1.81
CA VAL A 46 -5.80 0.51 -1.53
C VAL A 46 -4.59 1.07 -0.79
N LEU A 47 -4.26 0.49 0.35
CA LEU A 47 -3.09 0.85 1.15
C LEU A 47 -1.94 -0.09 0.85
N VAL A 48 -0.81 0.47 0.42
CA VAL A 48 0.44 -0.24 0.12
C VAL A 48 1.59 0.26 0.99
N GLY A 49 2.70 -0.46 1.04
CA GLY A 49 3.89 -0.10 1.82
C GLY A 49 4.48 -1.29 2.56
N LEU A 50 5.63 -1.09 3.19
CA LEU A 50 6.37 -2.11 3.91
C LEU A 50 5.59 -2.72 5.07
N MET A 51 6.03 -3.90 5.51
CA MET A 51 5.54 -4.50 6.76
C MET A 51 5.81 -3.54 7.92
N GLY A 52 4.86 -3.43 8.87
CA GLY A 52 4.96 -2.47 9.98
C GLY A 52 4.49 -1.06 9.66
N SER A 53 4.19 -0.70 8.40
CA SER A 53 3.69 0.64 8.06
C SER A 53 2.28 0.94 8.57
N GLY A 54 1.55 -0.04 9.11
CA GLY A 54 0.26 0.17 9.77
C GLY A 54 -0.97 0.00 8.88
N LYS A 55 -0.83 -0.56 7.67
CA LYS A 55 -1.91 -0.69 6.67
C LYS A 55 -3.23 -1.20 7.24
N SER A 56 -3.22 -2.33 7.93
CA SER A 56 -4.44 -2.95 8.49
C SER A 56 -5.08 -2.08 9.58
N THR A 57 -4.27 -1.51 10.49
CA THR A 57 -4.77 -0.67 11.59
C THR A 57 -5.30 0.67 11.09
N ILE A 58 -4.54 1.33 10.23
CA ILE A 58 -4.92 2.61 9.60
C ILE A 58 -6.11 2.39 8.67
N GLY A 59 -6.09 1.31 7.89
CA GLY A 59 -7.16 0.97 6.96
C GLY A 59 -8.52 0.77 7.64
N ARG A 60 -8.57 0.04 8.76
CA ARG A 60 -9.81 -0.14 9.54
C ARG A 60 -10.37 1.20 10.04
N ARG A 61 -9.51 2.07 10.58
CA ARG A 61 -9.91 3.40 11.07
C ARG A 61 -10.34 4.33 9.93
N LEU A 62 -9.62 4.28 8.80
CA LEU A 62 -9.97 5.04 7.61
C LEU A 62 -11.34 4.61 7.06
N ALA A 63 -11.57 3.31 6.92
CA ALA A 63 -12.83 2.74 6.48
C ALA A 63 -14.00 3.18 7.37
N GLN A 64 -13.83 3.11 8.68
CA GLN A 64 -14.83 3.59 9.65
C GLN A 64 -15.14 5.08 9.47
N ARG A 65 -14.11 5.92 9.24
CA ARG A 65 -14.29 7.36 9.03
C ARG A 65 -14.98 7.71 7.71
N LEU A 66 -14.78 6.87 6.69
CA LEU A 66 -15.41 7.04 5.37
C LEU A 66 -16.77 6.36 5.25
N GLY A 67 -17.19 5.55 6.22
CA GLY A 67 -18.39 4.72 6.13
C GLY A 67 -18.25 3.61 5.06
N MET A 68 -17.01 3.15 4.78
CA MET A 68 -16.71 2.12 3.79
C MET A 68 -16.42 0.78 4.46
N ARG A 69 -16.55 -0.32 3.70
CA ARG A 69 -16.07 -1.64 4.14
C ARG A 69 -14.55 -1.65 4.23
N PHE A 70 -14.02 -2.48 5.12
CA PHE A 70 -12.59 -2.78 5.21
C PHE A 70 -12.35 -4.26 4.86
N ALA A 71 -11.26 -4.52 4.13
CA ALA A 71 -10.70 -5.87 3.97
C ALA A 71 -9.18 -5.83 4.11
N ASP A 72 -8.60 -6.93 4.61
CA ASP A 72 -7.17 -7.20 4.56
C ASP A 72 -6.95 -8.32 3.55
N ALA A 73 -6.07 -8.08 2.56
CA ALA A 73 -5.85 -9.05 1.49
C ALA A 73 -5.26 -10.36 2.03
N ASP A 74 -4.38 -10.28 3.03
CA ASP A 74 -3.79 -11.46 3.65
C ASP A 74 -4.88 -12.33 4.30
N ASP A 75 -5.79 -11.73 5.08
CA ASP A 75 -6.94 -12.44 5.69
C ASP A 75 -7.87 -13.06 4.62
N GLU A 76 -8.10 -12.35 3.51
CA GLU A 76 -8.96 -12.82 2.42
C GLU A 76 -8.32 -13.96 1.60
N ILE A 77 -6.98 -13.96 1.47
CA ILE A 77 -6.24 -15.05 0.83
C ILE A 77 -6.31 -16.31 1.68
N GLU A 78 -6.02 -16.21 2.98
CA GLU A 78 -6.10 -17.35 3.91
C GLU A 78 -7.50 -17.94 3.94
N ARG A 79 -8.53 -17.09 3.98
CA ARG A 79 -9.92 -17.55 3.94
C ARG A 79 -10.29 -18.23 2.62
N ALA A 80 -9.79 -17.73 1.49
CA ALA A 80 -10.09 -18.31 0.18
C ALA A 80 -9.37 -19.64 -0.06
N ALA A 81 -8.20 -19.82 0.55
CA ALA A 81 -7.39 -21.02 0.42
C ALA A 81 -7.67 -22.07 1.51
N ASP A 82 -8.39 -21.68 2.57
CA ASP A 82 -8.55 -22.46 3.81
C ASP A 82 -7.21 -22.94 4.38
N MET A 83 -6.18 -22.08 4.24
CA MET A 83 -4.80 -22.33 4.67
C MET A 83 -4.12 -21.03 5.08
N THR A 84 -3.11 -21.16 5.97
CA THR A 84 -2.26 -20.02 6.29
C THR A 84 -1.38 -19.65 5.10
N ILE A 85 -0.99 -18.37 5.00
CA ILE A 85 -0.03 -17.90 3.98
C ILE A 85 1.27 -18.71 4.07
N SER A 86 1.74 -19.03 5.28
CA SER A 86 2.93 -19.84 5.47
C SER A 86 2.79 -21.24 4.86
N ASP A 87 1.63 -21.88 5.01
CA ASP A 87 1.37 -23.20 4.42
C ASP A 87 1.28 -23.13 2.89
N ILE A 88 0.68 -22.05 2.35
CA ILE A 88 0.63 -21.85 0.90
C ILE A 88 2.04 -21.73 0.33
N PHE A 89 2.92 -20.94 0.97
CA PHE A 89 4.31 -20.82 0.56
C PHE A 89 5.06 -22.16 0.66
N ALA A 90 4.88 -22.90 1.75
CA ALA A 90 5.57 -24.18 1.98
C ALA A 90 5.13 -25.25 0.98
N ARG A 91 3.85 -25.30 0.60
CA ARG A 91 3.30 -26.35 -0.27
C ARG A 91 3.38 -26.02 -1.74
N PHE A 92 3.17 -24.77 -2.12
CA PHE A 92 2.97 -24.38 -3.52
C PHE A 92 3.98 -23.33 -4.02
N GLY A 93 4.76 -22.74 -3.13
CA GLY A 93 5.78 -21.74 -3.47
C GLY A 93 5.23 -20.34 -3.72
N GLU A 94 6.17 -19.40 -3.95
CA GLU A 94 5.85 -17.98 -4.08
C GLU A 94 5.00 -17.66 -5.32
N GLY A 95 5.30 -18.29 -6.46
CA GLY A 95 4.58 -18.04 -7.71
C GLY A 95 3.08 -18.31 -7.57
N HIS A 96 2.72 -19.46 -6.99
CA HIS A 96 1.32 -19.84 -6.75
C HIS A 96 0.63 -18.87 -5.78
N PHE A 97 1.33 -18.46 -4.71
CA PHE A 97 0.83 -17.46 -3.78
C PHE A 97 0.54 -16.14 -4.50
N ARG A 98 1.46 -15.63 -5.34
CA ARG A 98 1.28 -14.36 -6.07
C ARG A 98 0.11 -14.39 -7.04
N ASP A 99 -0.10 -15.50 -7.72
CA ASP A 99 -1.27 -15.70 -8.59
C ASP A 99 -2.58 -15.71 -7.79
N GLY A 100 -2.58 -16.35 -6.63
CA GLY A 100 -3.72 -16.34 -5.69
C GLY A 100 -3.99 -14.93 -5.16
N GLU A 101 -2.96 -14.24 -4.70
CA GLU A 101 -3.01 -12.86 -4.20
C GLU A 101 -3.63 -11.91 -5.25
N ARG A 102 -3.15 -11.97 -6.50
CA ARG A 102 -3.67 -11.17 -7.61
C ARG A 102 -5.15 -11.45 -7.87
N ARG A 103 -5.57 -12.74 -7.89
CA ARG A 103 -6.98 -13.12 -8.10
C ARG A 103 -7.88 -12.62 -6.97
N VAL A 104 -7.45 -12.72 -5.74
CA VAL A 104 -8.21 -12.22 -4.58
C VAL A 104 -8.35 -10.69 -4.64
N ILE A 105 -7.26 -9.97 -4.90
CA ILE A 105 -7.28 -8.51 -5.04
C ILE A 105 -8.20 -8.09 -6.20
N ALA A 106 -8.13 -8.77 -7.35
CA ALA A 106 -9.00 -8.49 -8.50
C ALA A 106 -10.48 -8.65 -8.15
N ARG A 107 -10.83 -9.74 -7.47
CA ARG A 107 -12.21 -10.02 -6.99
C ARG A 107 -12.70 -8.92 -6.04
N LEU A 108 -11.87 -8.51 -5.08
CA LEU A 108 -12.22 -7.48 -4.10
C LEU A 108 -12.45 -6.12 -4.77
N LEU A 109 -11.58 -5.75 -5.72
CA LEU A 109 -11.68 -4.47 -6.43
C LEU A 109 -12.80 -4.43 -7.50
N ALA A 110 -13.32 -5.58 -7.91
CA ALA A 110 -14.49 -5.67 -8.77
C ALA A 110 -15.82 -5.50 -8.01
N GLY A 111 -15.79 -5.58 -6.67
CA GLY A 111 -16.97 -5.45 -5.81
C GLY A 111 -17.32 -4.01 -5.47
N LYS A 112 -18.11 -3.84 -4.40
CA LYS A 112 -18.43 -2.50 -3.86
C LYS A 112 -17.16 -1.81 -3.35
N PRO A 113 -17.07 -0.47 -3.48
CA PRO A 113 -15.95 0.30 -2.98
C PRO A 113 -15.61 0.00 -1.53
N MET A 114 -14.32 -0.13 -1.23
CA MET A 114 -13.81 -0.49 0.10
C MET A 114 -12.44 0.12 0.37
N VAL A 115 -12.00 0.07 1.62
CA VAL A 115 -10.60 0.25 1.99
C VAL A 115 -9.94 -1.12 2.08
N LEU A 116 -8.92 -1.36 1.27
CA LEU A 116 -8.18 -2.61 1.20
C LEU A 116 -6.74 -2.42 1.69
N ALA A 117 -6.33 -3.17 2.71
CA ALA A 117 -4.93 -3.30 3.07
C ALA A 117 -4.32 -4.48 2.30
N THR A 118 -3.12 -4.30 1.74
CA THR A 118 -2.43 -5.35 0.99
C THR A 118 -1.25 -5.91 1.77
N GLY A 119 -0.81 -7.12 1.44
CA GLY A 119 0.50 -7.64 1.83
C GLY A 119 1.63 -6.72 1.31
N GLY A 120 2.77 -6.69 2.01
CA GLY A 120 3.89 -5.81 1.62
C GLY A 120 4.53 -6.17 0.27
N GLY A 121 4.25 -7.34 -0.29
CA GLY A 121 4.75 -7.77 -1.59
C GLY A 121 3.79 -7.58 -2.76
N ALA A 122 2.51 -7.36 -2.48
CA ALA A 122 1.47 -7.32 -3.52
C ALA A 122 1.73 -6.28 -4.61
N PHE A 123 2.13 -5.07 -4.21
CA PHE A 123 2.41 -3.97 -5.14
C PHE A 123 3.73 -4.11 -5.90
N ILE A 124 4.58 -5.06 -5.50
CA ILE A 124 5.87 -5.32 -6.17
C ILE A 124 5.66 -6.14 -7.45
N ASN A 125 4.65 -7.00 -7.48
CA ASN A 125 4.26 -7.72 -8.68
C ASN A 125 3.64 -6.75 -9.71
N ASP A 126 4.16 -6.74 -10.93
CA ASP A 126 3.79 -5.78 -11.98
C ASP A 126 2.30 -5.85 -12.35
N ASP A 127 1.76 -7.06 -12.51
CA ASP A 127 0.35 -7.26 -12.87
C ASP A 127 -0.59 -6.78 -11.76
N THR A 128 -0.25 -7.09 -10.50
CA THR A 128 -1.03 -6.67 -9.33
C THR A 128 -0.94 -5.16 -9.15
N ARG A 129 0.23 -4.56 -9.37
CA ARG A 129 0.41 -3.10 -9.34
C ARG A 129 -0.44 -2.41 -10.39
N ALA A 130 -0.37 -2.88 -11.64
CA ALA A 130 -1.17 -2.32 -12.73
C ALA A 130 -2.67 -2.39 -12.43
N LEU A 131 -3.15 -3.53 -11.92
CA LEU A 131 -4.53 -3.73 -11.51
C LEU A 131 -4.95 -2.73 -10.42
N ILE A 132 -4.13 -2.57 -9.36
CA ILE A 132 -4.39 -1.65 -8.25
C ILE A 132 -4.46 -0.21 -8.74
N LEU A 133 -3.46 0.22 -9.52
CA LEU A 133 -3.40 1.59 -10.05
C LEU A 133 -4.58 1.91 -10.97
N GLN A 134 -5.02 0.95 -11.78
CA GLN A 134 -6.15 1.15 -12.70
C GLN A 134 -7.50 1.22 -11.97
N ARG A 135 -7.73 0.37 -10.95
CA ARG A 135 -9.06 0.14 -10.37
C ARG A 135 -9.28 0.79 -9.01
N SER A 136 -8.28 1.46 -8.44
CA SER A 136 -8.39 2.02 -7.10
C SER A 136 -7.65 3.34 -6.96
N LEU A 137 -7.84 4.00 -5.83
CA LEU A 137 -6.96 5.06 -5.36
C LEU A 137 -5.91 4.42 -4.46
N CYS A 138 -4.68 4.28 -4.96
CA CYS A 138 -3.58 3.67 -4.25
C CYS A 138 -2.86 4.70 -3.36
N ILE A 139 -2.67 4.36 -2.07
CA ILE A 139 -1.98 5.20 -1.08
C ILE A 139 -0.81 4.42 -0.51
N TRP A 140 0.39 4.95 -0.68
CA TRP A 140 1.59 4.44 -0.04
C TRP A 140 1.70 5.00 1.39
N LEU A 141 1.66 4.10 2.38
CA LEU A 141 2.00 4.42 3.77
C LEU A 141 3.51 4.28 3.94
N ASP A 142 4.18 5.42 3.91
CA ASP A 142 5.63 5.50 4.07
C ASP A 142 5.99 5.72 5.54
N ALA A 143 6.84 4.85 6.08
CA ALA A 143 7.33 4.95 7.45
C ALA A 143 8.86 4.80 7.46
N ASP A 144 9.51 5.55 8.34
CA ASP A 144 10.95 5.43 8.56
C ASP A 144 11.31 4.05 9.15
N ILE A 145 12.56 3.64 8.92
CA ILE A 145 13.04 2.30 9.33
C ILE A 145 12.93 2.10 10.85
N ALA A 146 13.24 3.12 11.66
CA ALA A 146 13.18 3.02 13.12
C ALA A 146 11.73 2.73 13.59
N THR A 147 10.74 3.43 13.02
CA THR A 147 9.30 3.18 13.26
C THR A 147 8.89 1.77 12.83
N LEU A 148 9.39 1.30 11.67
CA LEU A 148 9.08 -0.05 11.19
C LEU A 148 9.66 -1.13 12.09
N VAL A 149 10.93 -0.98 12.54
CA VAL A 149 11.61 -1.90 13.46
C VAL A 149 10.85 -2.02 14.77
N ASP A 150 10.50 -0.88 15.41
CA ASP A 150 9.73 -0.87 16.65
C ASP A 150 8.39 -1.63 16.51
N ARG A 151 7.65 -1.35 15.43
CA ARG A 151 6.34 -1.98 15.21
C ARG A 151 6.42 -3.45 14.85
N VAL A 152 7.46 -3.85 14.14
CA VAL A 152 7.67 -5.24 13.74
C VAL A 152 8.14 -6.08 14.92
N GLY A 153 9.00 -5.54 15.79
CA GLY A 153 9.49 -6.23 16.99
C GLY A 153 8.37 -6.60 17.98
N ARG A 154 7.23 -5.92 17.93
CA ARG A 154 6.05 -6.21 18.76
C ARG A 154 5.18 -7.37 18.24
N ARG A 155 5.50 -7.98 17.09
CA ARG A 155 4.74 -9.07 16.46
C ARG A 155 5.65 -10.25 16.14
N SER A 156 5.46 -11.37 16.80
CA SER A 156 6.36 -12.53 16.80
C SER A 156 6.35 -13.43 15.55
N HIS A 157 5.43 -13.26 14.61
CA HIS A 157 5.27 -14.18 13.46
C HIS A 157 5.57 -13.50 12.12
N ARG A 158 6.87 -13.37 11.76
CA ARG A 158 7.28 -12.86 10.44
C ARG A 158 8.42 -13.68 9.86
N PRO A 159 8.17 -14.57 8.88
CA PRO A 159 9.17 -15.45 8.29
C PRO A 159 10.41 -14.71 7.74
N LEU A 160 10.21 -13.52 7.14
CA LEU A 160 11.30 -12.72 6.54
C LEU A 160 12.30 -12.16 7.56
N LEU A 161 11.96 -12.13 8.86
CA LEU A 161 12.80 -11.59 9.92
C LEU A 161 13.45 -12.70 10.77
N LYS A 162 13.17 -13.97 10.44
CA LYS A 162 13.69 -15.10 11.21
C LYS A 162 15.22 -15.15 11.11
N ASN A 163 15.91 -15.08 12.26
CA ASN A 163 17.37 -15.16 12.39
C ASN A 163 18.17 -14.04 11.67
N ARG A 164 17.57 -12.86 11.44
CA ARG A 164 18.24 -11.70 10.85
C ARG A 164 17.92 -10.41 11.64
N ASP A 165 18.81 -9.43 11.59
CA ASP A 165 18.54 -8.11 12.15
C ASP A 165 17.36 -7.45 11.42
N PRO A 166 16.25 -7.14 12.11
CA PRO A 166 15.09 -6.49 11.49
C PRO A 166 15.42 -5.16 10.80
N SER A 167 16.40 -4.41 11.32
CA SER A 167 16.80 -3.13 10.76
C SER A 167 17.50 -3.29 9.40
N GLU A 168 18.36 -4.28 9.26
CA GLU A 168 19.03 -4.61 7.99
C GLU A 168 18.01 -5.06 6.95
N VAL A 169 17.18 -6.06 7.30
CA VAL A 169 16.16 -6.57 6.37
C VAL A 169 15.21 -5.48 5.91
N LEU A 170 14.76 -4.60 6.80
CA LEU A 170 13.86 -3.52 6.43
C LEU A 170 14.53 -2.46 5.56
N ARG A 171 15.84 -2.17 5.77
CA ARG A 171 16.60 -1.28 4.87
C ARG A 171 16.75 -1.87 3.47
N GLU A 172 17.10 -3.15 3.36
CA GLU A 172 17.20 -3.86 2.08
C GLU A 172 15.86 -3.84 1.34
N LEU A 173 14.77 -4.18 2.05
CA LEU A 173 13.42 -4.14 1.48
C LEU A 173 13.00 -2.73 1.06
N ALA A 174 13.35 -1.72 1.85
CA ALA A 174 13.05 -0.33 1.53
C ALA A 174 13.79 0.14 0.28
N ALA A 175 15.09 -0.19 0.16
CA ALA A 175 15.91 0.19 -1.00
C ALA A 175 15.31 -0.35 -2.32
N VAL A 176 14.80 -1.58 -2.31
CA VAL A 176 14.21 -2.23 -3.49
C VAL A 176 12.76 -1.79 -3.72
N ARG A 177 11.94 -1.67 -2.66
CA ARG A 177 10.48 -1.53 -2.79
C ARG A 177 9.99 -0.09 -2.78
N ASN A 178 10.68 0.84 -2.13
CA ASN A 178 10.23 2.23 -2.06
C ASN A 178 10.17 2.91 -3.43
N PRO A 179 11.10 2.68 -4.40
CA PRO A 179 10.95 3.19 -5.76
C PRO A 179 9.65 2.72 -6.44
N ILE A 180 9.24 1.47 -6.18
CA ILE A 180 8.01 0.90 -6.73
C ILE A 180 6.79 1.46 -6.01
N TYR A 181 6.81 1.55 -4.67
CA TYR A 181 5.71 2.18 -3.93
C TYR A 181 5.50 3.66 -4.30
N ALA A 182 6.54 4.35 -4.76
CA ALA A 182 6.44 5.75 -5.21
C ALA A 182 5.55 5.92 -6.45
N GLU A 183 5.21 4.85 -7.17
CA GLU A 183 4.22 4.85 -8.25
C GLU A 183 2.76 4.98 -7.73
N ALA A 184 2.51 4.85 -6.43
CA ALA A 184 1.19 5.03 -5.85
C ALA A 184 0.66 6.46 -6.08
N HIS A 185 -0.66 6.61 -6.19
CA HIS A 185 -1.31 7.90 -6.44
C HIS A 185 -1.06 8.93 -5.35
N LEU A 186 -0.95 8.49 -4.09
CA LEU A 186 -0.65 9.34 -2.93
C LEU A 186 0.41 8.68 -2.06
N ARG A 187 1.28 9.50 -1.46
CA ARG A 187 2.25 9.10 -0.44
C ARG A 187 1.90 9.82 0.86
N VAL A 188 1.71 9.06 1.94
CA VAL A 188 1.39 9.60 3.27
C VAL A 188 2.37 9.04 4.29
N SER A 189 2.98 9.91 5.09
CA SER A 189 3.89 9.50 6.15
C SER A 189 3.13 8.80 7.28
N SER A 190 3.61 7.61 7.66
CA SER A 190 3.13 6.84 8.81
C SER A 190 4.18 6.87 9.92
N ALA A 191 4.27 8.00 10.60
CA ALA A 191 5.20 8.21 11.71
C ALA A 191 4.85 7.40 12.97
N SER A 192 5.72 7.45 14.00
CA SER A 192 5.50 6.84 15.32
C SER A 192 4.38 7.49 16.13
N THR A 193 3.72 8.52 15.59
CA THR A 193 2.55 9.19 16.17
C THR A 193 1.31 8.29 16.22
N PRO A 194 0.29 8.61 17.03
CA PRO A 194 -0.97 7.87 17.05
C PRO A 194 -1.56 7.70 15.65
N HIS A 195 -2.09 6.53 15.35
CA HIS A 195 -2.63 6.20 14.01
C HIS A 195 -3.69 7.18 13.50
N ASP A 196 -4.40 7.87 14.40
CA ASP A 196 -5.38 8.89 14.04
C ASP A 196 -4.76 10.10 13.33
N HIS A 197 -3.50 10.42 13.58
CA HIS A 197 -2.76 11.45 12.83
C HIS A 197 -2.55 11.03 11.37
N THR A 198 -2.16 9.77 11.15
CA THR A 198 -2.01 9.24 9.78
C THR A 198 -3.36 9.17 9.06
N VAL A 199 -4.42 8.72 9.74
CA VAL A 199 -5.78 8.72 9.18
C VAL A 199 -6.21 10.14 8.79
N ARG A 200 -5.94 11.13 9.63
CA ARG A 200 -6.24 12.53 9.33
C ARG A 200 -5.46 13.03 8.12
N ALA A 201 -4.16 12.74 8.06
CA ALA A 201 -3.31 13.11 6.92
C ALA A 201 -3.83 12.48 5.60
N ILE A 202 -4.30 11.23 5.64
CA ILE A 202 -4.96 10.59 4.50
C ILE A 202 -6.22 11.36 4.10
N LEU A 203 -7.10 11.68 5.05
CA LEU A 203 -8.35 12.40 4.76
C LEU A 203 -8.08 13.80 4.18
N GLU A 204 -7.05 14.49 4.66
CA GLU A 204 -6.61 15.78 4.13
C GLU A 204 -6.09 15.62 2.68
N ALA A 205 -5.27 14.60 2.41
CA ALA A 205 -4.79 14.31 1.06
C ALA A 205 -5.94 13.94 0.10
N LEU A 206 -6.90 13.13 0.57
CA LEU A 206 -8.09 12.77 -0.20
C LEU A 206 -8.98 13.97 -0.52
N SER A 207 -9.13 14.92 0.40
CA SER A 207 -9.94 16.13 0.16
C SER A 207 -9.36 17.05 -0.91
N GLN A 208 -8.06 16.95 -1.16
CA GLN A 208 -7.34 17.74 -2.17
C GLN A 208 -7.14 16.96 -3.49
N TRP A 209 -7.48 15.66 -3.49
CA TRP A 209 -7.33 14.82 -4.66
C TRP A 209 -8.29 15.25 -5.77
N LYS A 210 -7.73 15.53 -6.95
CA LYS A 210 -8.49 15.78 -8.19
C LYS A 210 -8.28 14.56 -9.09
N ALA A 211 -9.36 13.85 -9.40
CA ALA A 211 -9.34 12.70 -10.32
C ALA A 211 -8.96 13.14 -11.74
#